data_7cfa11641035f0e10888e993ae396230
#
_entry.id   7cfa11641035f0e10888e993ae396230
#
_cell.length_a   1.000
_cell.length_b   1.000
_cell.length_c   1.000
_cell.angle_alpha   90.00
_cell.angle_beta   90.00
_cell.angle_gamma   90.00
#
_symmetry.space_group_name_H-M   'P 1'
#
loop_
_entity.id
_entity.type
_entity.pdbx_description
1 polymer ?
#
loop_
_entity_poly.entity_id
_entity_poly.type
_entity_poly.pdbx_seq_one_letter_code
_entity_poly.pdbx_strand_id
1 'polypeptide(L)'
;VADTNKERVFMITDIPIILASNSPRRRELLAQAGYNFTVIPSGCNEDTDILIPKDFVMELAARKARDVYDKVMSDTGVQDNCIVKAVDNNLHDNSTSSFIVIGSDTVVALNGRILGKPVDYDDAYNTLNSLSGQTHNVYTGVSIIYYNGNDTHISTFYENTEVTFYPMSHEEITWYLSTGDPMDKAGSYGIQTQGGLFIKEIKGDYNNVVGLPLAKVYHEINRLIGK
;
A
#
# COMPACT_ATOMS: atom_id res chain seq x y z
N VAL A 1 -45.18 -5.95 -17.79
CA VAL A 1 -44.46 -6.13 -16.49
C VAL A 1 -43.02 -6.39 -16.89
N ALA A 2 -42.18 -5.36 -16.89
CA ALA A 2 -40.75 -5.47 -17.15
C ALA A 2 -40.06 -5.69 -15.81
N ASP A 3 -39.54 -6.90 -15.64
CA ASP A 3 -38.72 -7.29 -14.52
C ASP A 3 -37.31 -6.65 -14.71
N THR A 4 -37.10 -5.51 -14.08
CA THR A 4 -35.79 -4.88 -14.03
C THR A 4 -34.99 -5.52 -12.91
N ASN A 5 -34.49 -6.73 -13.13
CA ASN A 5 -33.45 -7.35 -12.32
C ASN A 5 -32.14 -6.60 -12.59
N LYS A 6 -31.97 -5.41 -12.01
CA LYS A 6 -30.66 -4.79 -11.84
C LYS A 6 -29.88 -5.71 -10.91
N GLU A 7 -28.99 -6.54 -11.47
CA GLU A 7 -27.94 -7.18 -10.68
C GLU A 7 -27.31 -6.11 -9.80
N ARG A 8 -27.56 -6.16 -8.50
CA ARG A 8 -26.82 -5.35 -7.53
C ARG A 8 -25.39 -5.88 -7.57
N VAL A 9 -24.53 -5.20 -8.32
CA VAL A 9 -23.10 -5.38 -8.19
C VAL A 9 -22.79 -5.14 -6.71
N PHE A 10 -22.23 -6.13 -6.04
CA PHE A 10 -21.83 -6.02 -4.63
C PHE A 10 -20.71 -4.97 -4.57
N MET A 11 -21.05 -3.74 -4.22
CA MET A 11 -20.07 -2.69 -3.98
C MET A 11 -19.58 -2.83 -2.54
N ILE A 12 -18.28 -2.90 -2.36
CA ILE A 12 -17.64 -3.04 -1.03
C ILE A 12 -17.95 -1.81 -0.19
N THR A 13 -17.93 -0.63 -0.80
CA THR A 13 -18.38 0.64 -0.20
C THR A 13 -18.74 1.62 -1.32
N ASP A 14 -19.76 2.46 -1.08
CA ASP A 14 -20.10 3.61 -1.95
C ASP A 14 -19.30 4.86 -1.56
N ILE A 15 -18.53 4.81 -0.45
CA ILE A 15 -17.72 5.93 0.02
C ILE A 15 -16.50 6.04 -0.89
N PRO A 16 -16.22 7.22 -1.48
CA PRO A 16 -15.06 7.45 -2.30
C PRO A 16 -13.75 7.13 -1.58
N ILE A 17 -12.85 6.40 -2.25
CA ILE A 17 -11.54 6.03 -1.72
C ILE A 17 -10.45 6.76 -2.51
N ILE A 18 -9.48 7.29 -1.77
CA ILE A 18 -8.27 7.93 -2.30
C ILE A 18 -7.06 7.11 -1.86
N LEU A 19 -6.30 6.62 -2.82
CA LEU A 19 -5.04 5.93 -2.55
C LEU A 19 -3.88 6.93 -2.58
N ALA A 20 -3.26 7.16 -1.42
CA ALA A 20 -2.11 8.04 -1.25
C ALA A 20 -0.78 7.36 -1.66
N SER A 21 -0.73 6.75 -2.85
CA SER A 21 0.44 6.00 -3.30
C SER A 21 0.53 5.90 -4.82
N ASN A 22 1.74 6.07 -5.36
CA ASN A 22 2.05 5.83 -6.78
C ASN A 22 2.30 4.34 -7.11
N SER A 23 2.36 3.45 -6.12
CA SER A 23 2.68 2.04 -6.34
C SER A 23 1.68 1.37 -7.28
N PRO A 24 2.09 0.85 -8.46
CA PRO A 24 1.20 0.12 -9.36
C PRO A 24 0.65 -1.15 -8.68
N ARG A 25 1.46 -1.83 -7.88
CA ARG A 25 1.06 -3.04 -7.15
C ARG A 25 -0.10 -2.80 -6.18
N ARG A 26 -0.07 -1.68 -5.42
CA ARG A 26 -1.17 -1.30 -4.51
C ARG A 26 -2.45 -0.96 -5.25
N ARG A 27 -2.32 -0.30 -6.43
CA ARG A 27 -3.46 -0.03 -7.31
C ARG A 27 -4.09 -1.31 -7.83
N GLU A 28 -3.28 -2.26 -8.29
CA GLU A 28 -3.73 -3.56 -8.77
C GLU A 28 -4.47 -4.33 -7.67
N LEU A 29 -3.93 -4.37 -6.44
CA LEU A 29 -4.55 -5.04 -5.31
C LEU A 29 -5.92 -4.44 -4.96
N LEU A 30 -6.05 -3.11 -4.88
CA LEU A 30 -7.35 -2.48 -4.62
C LEU A 30 -8.35 -2.72 -5.75
N ALA A 31 -7.90 -2.67 -7.01
CA ALA A 31 -8.74 -2.96 -8.17
C ALA A 31 -9.22 -4.41 -8.19
N GLN A 32 -8.34 -5.38 -7.89
CA GLN A 32 -8.68 -6.80 -7.78
C GLN A 32 -9.72 -7.06 -6.66
N ALA A 33 -9.66 -6.29 -5.58
CA ALA A 33 -10.65 -6.37 -4.52
C ALA A 33 -11.99 -5.70 -4.87
N GLY A 34 -12.12 -5.09 -6.05
CA GLY A 34 -13.36 -4.44 -6.50
C GLY A 34 -13.60 -3.05 -5.90
N TYR A 35 -12.56 -2.40 -5.35
CA TYR A 35 -12.68 -1.02 -4.91
C TYR A 35 -12.64 -0.05 -6.09
N ASN A 36 -13.52 0.95 -6.06
CA ASN A 36 -13.38 2.15 -6.88
C ASN A 36 -12.56 3.17 -6.08
N PHE A 37 -11.49 3.69 -6.68
CA PHE A 37 -10.61 4.64 -6.01
C PHE A 37 -9.96 5.62 -6.99
N THR A 38 -9.58 6.77 -6.45
CA THR A 38 -8.74 7.76 -7.12
C THR A 38 -7.33 7.69 -6.56
N VAL A 39 -6.32 7.94 -7.40
CA VAL A 39 -4.92 7.98 -6.98
C VAL A 39 -4.47 9.42 -6.83
N ILE A 40 -4.06 9.81 -5.63
CA ILE A 40 -3.41 11.08 -5.34
C ILE A 40 -2.11 10.77 -4.60
N PRO A 41 -0.95 10.84 -5.27
CA PRO A 41 0.31 10.54 -4.63
C PRO A 41 0.64 11.52 -3.51
N SER A 42 1.14 10.99 -2.40
CA SER A 42 1.71 11.81 -1.35
C SER A 42 3.05 12.41 -1.80
N GLY A 43 3.29 13.65 -1.39
CA GLY A 43 4.58 14.34 -1.51
C GLY A 43 5.25 14.55 -0.15
N CYS A 44 4.84 13.84 0.90
CA CYS A 44 5.42 13.99 2.22
C CYS A 44 6.90 13.60 2.26
N ASN A 45 7.64 14.22 3.20
CA ASN A 45 9.01 13.75 3.50
C ASN A 45 8.97 12.37 4.16
N GLU A 46 9.76 11.43 3.63
CA GLU A 46 9.89 10.06 4.12
C GLU A 46 11.12 9.86 5.04
N ASP A 47 11.91 10.90 5.31
CA ASP A 47 13.04 10.82 6.23
C ASP A 47 12.57 10.59 7.67
N THR A 48 13.19 9.62 8.34
CA THR A 48 12.88 9.27 9.72
C THR A 48 14.03 8.54 10.38
N ASP A 49 14.22 8.77 11.68
CA ASP A 49 15.21 8.07 12.52
C ASP A 49 14.64 6.78 13.12
N ILE A 50 13.42 6.37 12.78
CA ILE A 50 12.79 5.16 13.28
C ILE A 50 13.47 3.95 12.67
N LEU A 51 14.06 3.09 13.51
CA LEU A 51 14.77 1.87 13.08
C LEU A 51 13.95 0.59 13.26
N ILE A 52 12.87 0.64 14.03
CA ILE A 52 12.01 -0.52 14.28
C ILE A 52 11.06 -0.68 13.08
N PRO A 53 11.12 -1.80 12.31
CA PRO A 53 10.42 -1.94 11.05
C PRO A 53 8.91 -1.67 11.11
N LYS A 54 8.22 -2.19 12.14
CA LYS A 54 6.77 -2.00 12.31
C LYS A 54 6.41 -0.52 12.53
N ASP A 55 7.21 0.18 13.35
CA ASP A 55 6.96 1.58 13.70
C ASP A 55 7.31 2.50 12.51
N PHE A 56 8.38 2.14 11.77
CA PHE A 56 8.80 2.81 10.55
C PHE A 56 7.67 2.82 9.50
N VAL A 57 7.11 1.64 9.17
CA VAL A 57 6.06 1.56 8.14
C VAL A 57 4.75 2.20 8.56
N MET A 58 4.39 2.15 9.86
CA MET A 58 3.20 2.83 10.37
C MET A 58 3.34 4.34 10.31
N GLU A 59 4.50 4.88 10.68
CA GLU A 59 4.77 6.31 10.61
C GLU A 59 4.70 6.83 9.17
N LEU A 60 5.38 6.17 8.22
CA LEU A 60 5.35 6.59 6.82
C LEU A 60 3.96 6.44 6.19
N ALA A 61 3.23 5.39 6.52
CA ALA A 61 1.85 5.22 6.08
C ALA A 61 0.95 6.35 6.60
N ALA A 62 1.10 6.73 7.87
CA ALA A 62 0.35 7.82 8.49
C ALA A 62 0.67 9.17 7.86
N ARG A 63 1.96 9.48 7.62
CA ARG A 63 2.37 10.72 6.92
C ARG A 63 1.78 10.80 5.52
N LYS A 64 1.85 9.70 4.75
CA LYS A 64 1.29 9.63 3.39
C LYS A 64 -0.22 9.85 3.37
N ALA A 65 -0.95 9.22 4.28
CA ALA A 65 -2.39 9.40 4.38
C ALA A 65 -2.75 10.83 4.80
N ARG A 66 -2.05 11.39 5.79
CA ARG A 66 -2.29 12.75 6.31
C ARG A 66 -2.02 13.81 5.25
N ASP A 67 -0.89 13.73 4.53
CA ASP A 67 -0.53 14.68 3.48
C ASP A 67 -1.64 14.78 2.41
N VAL A 68 -2.18 13.65 1.99
CA VAL A 68 -3.26 13.63 0.99
C VAL A 68 -4.60 14.07 1.61
N TYR A 69 -4.90 13.65 2.83
CA TYR A 69 -6.10 14.11 3.55
C TYR A 69 -6.12 15.65 3.68
N ASP A 70 -5.02 16.25 4.11
CA ASP A 70 -4.93 17.71 4.31
C ASP A 70 -5.04 18.46 2.98
N LYS A 71 -4.50 17.91 1.87
CA LYS A 71 -4.70 18.45 0.52
C LYS A 71 -6.18 18.43 0.12
N VAL A 72 -6.86 17.32 0.31
CA VAL A 72 -8.29 17.18 -0.01
C VAL A 72 -9.12 18.16 0.83
N MET A 73 -8.85 18.27 2.12
CA MET A 73 -9.58 19.18 3.02
C MET A 73 -9.32 20.65 2.70
N SER A 74 -8.10 21.04 2.31
CA SER A 74 -7.79 22.43 1.92
C SER A 74 -8.44 22.83 0.61
N ASP A 75 -8.57 21.90 -0.35
CA ASP A 75 -9.22 22.15 -1.62
C ASP A 75 -10.75 22.27 -1.49
N THR A 76 -11.39 21.70 -0.45
CA THR A 76 -12.84 21.83 -0.23
C THR A 76 -13.29 23.27 0.11
N GLY A 77 -12.35 24.16 0.45
CA GLY A 77 -12.60 25.58 0.68
C GLY A 77 -12.64 26.47 -0.57
N VAL A 78 -12.33 25.94 -1.76
CA VAL A 78 -12.27 26.72 -3.02
C VAL A 78 -13.41 26.28 -3.95
N GLN A 79 -14.17 27.24 -4.50
CA GLN A 79 -15.39 27.03 -5.31
C GLN A 79 -15.19 26.25 -6.63
N ASP A 80 -13.97 25.78 -6.95
CA ASP A 80 -13.66 25.06 -8.20
C ASP A 80 -12.85 23.77 -7.96
N ASN A 81 -13.46 22.85 -7.23
CA ASN A 81 -12.79 21.69 -6.63
C ASN A 81 -12.59 20.53 -7.61
N CYS A 82 -11.44 20.50 -8.32
CA CYS A 82 -11.06 19.42 -9.22
C CYS A 82 -10.91 18.06 -8.51
N ILE A 83 -10.42 18.04 -7.25
CA ILE A 83 -10.10 16.81 -6.53
C ILE A 83 -11.39 16.13 -6.02
N VAL A 84 -12.29 16.89 -5.40
CA VAL A 84 -13.57 16.33 -4.91
C VAL A 84 -14.49 15.95 -6.07
N LYS A 85 -14.52 16.72 -7.17
CA LYS A 85 -15.25 16.36 -8.40
C LYS A 85 -14.67 15.11 -9.08
N ALA A 86 -13.36 14.86 -8.99
CA ALA A 86 -12.73 13.64 -9.52
C ALA A 86 -13.06 12.41 -8.67
N VAL A 87 -13.38 12.61 -7.38
CA VAL A 87 -13.72 11.53 -6.43
C VAL A 87 -15.21 11.19 -6.49
N ASP A 88 -16.09 12.17 -6.79
CA ASP A 88 -17.55 11.94 -6.86
C ASP A 88 -18.17 12.67 -8.05
N ASN A 89 -18.46 11.92 -9.11
CA ASN A 89 -19.18 12.43 -10.29
C ASN A 89 -20.64 12.84 -10.02
N ASN A 90 -21.16 12.67 -8.80
CA ASN A 90 -22.56 12.90 -8.42
C ASN A 90 -22.76 14.11 -7.49
N LEU A 91 -21.69 14.85 -7.12
CA LEU A 91 -21.81 16.01 -6.22
C LEU A 91 -22.48 17.19 -6.95
N HIS A 92 -23.81 17.30 -6.79
CA HIS A 92 -24.59 18.48 -7.13
C HIS A 92 -24.94 19.37 -5.91
N ASP A 93 -24.46 19.01 -4.72
CA ASP A 93 -24.77 19.74 -3.50
C ASP A 93 -23.49 20.08 -2.71
N ASN A 94 -23.48 21.26 -2.07
CA ASN A 94 -22.35 21.83 -1.30
C ASN A 94 -22.11 21.12 0.06
N SER A 95 -22.60 19.92 0.25
CA SER A 95 -22.33 19.12 1.46
C SER A 95 -20.97 18.44 1.33
N THR A 96 -20.12 18.58 2.33
CA THR A 96 -18.84 17.89 2.46
C THR A 96 -19.11 16.37 2.49
N SER A 97 -18.89 15.71 1.36
CA SER A 97 -19.11 14.26 1.24
C SER A 97 -18.12 13.48 2.09
N SER A 98 -18.55 12.34 2.61
CA SER A 98 -17.66 11.40 3.28
C SER A 98 -16.64 10.82 2.29
N PHE A 99 -15.39 10.59 2.74
CA PHE A 99 -14.35 9.95 1.93
C PHE A 99 -13.35 9.20 2.80
N ILE A 100 -12.59 8.31 2.17
CA ILE A 100 -11.52 7.52 2.80
C ILE A 100 -10.19 7.80 2.09
N VAL A 101 -9.13 8.05 2.86
CA VAL A 101 -7.76 8.12 2.35
C VAL A 101 -6.98 6.91 2.87
N ILE A 102 -6.26 6.21 1.98
CA ILE A 102 -5.41 5.07 2.33
C ILE A 102 -3.96 5.40 2.01
N GLY A 103 -3.12 5.53 3.05
CA GLY A 103 -1.67 5.58 2.94
C GLY A 103 -1.05 4.23 3.29
N SER A 104 0.03 3.86 2.62
CA SER A 104 0.74 2.61 2.90
C SER A 104 2.23 2.74 2.64
N ASP A 105 3.02 2.02 3.44
CA ASP A 105 4.46 1.86 3.26
C ASP A 105 4.88 0.41 3.50
N THR A 106 5.96 -0.04 2.84
CA THR A 106 6.42 -1.44 2.89
C THR A 106 7.93 -1.50 2.96
N VAL A 107 8.44 -2.29 3.91
CA VAL A 107 9.88 -2.59 4.03
C VAL A 107 10.12 -4.08 4.18
N VAL A 108 11.30 -4.50 3.73
CA VAL A 108 11.87 -5.81 4.04
C VAL A 108 12.82 -5.65 5.22
N ALA A 109 12.85 -6.61 6.14
CA ALA A 109 13.78 -6.59 7.26
C ALA A 109 14.40 -7.97 7.48
N LEU A 110 15.73 -8.01 7.59
CA LEU A 110 16.50 -9.19 7.96
C LEU A 110 17.15 -8.97 9.32
N ASN A 111 16.90 -9.87 10.29
CA ASN A 111 17.42 -9.76 11.66
C ASN A 111 17.14 -8.39 12.32
N GLY A 112 15.96 -7.82 12.05
CA GLY A 112 15.55 -6.51 12.57
C GLY A 112 16.12 -5.29 11.83
N ARG A 113 17.05 -5.48 10.88
CA ARG A 113 17.59 -4.39 10.04
C ARG A 113 16.71 -4.19 8.81
N ILE A 114 16.26 -2.96 8.58
CA ILE A 114 15.50 -2.58 7.40
C ILE A 114 16.41 -2.61 6.17
N LEU A 115 15.93 -3.28 5.13
CA LEU A 115 16.52 -3.33 3.79
C LEU A 115 15.62 -2.50 2.87
N GLY A 116 16.11 -1.31 2.50
CA GLY A 116 15.39 -0.38 1.65
C GLY A 116 15.39 -0.80 0.17
N LYS A 117 15.11 0.16 -0.70
CA LYS A 117 15.39 0.04 -2.13
C LYS A 117 16.89 0.16 -2.34
N PRO A 118 17.48 -0.63 -3.25
CA PRO A 118 18.90 -0.56 -3.50
C PRO A 118 19.28 0.79 -4.15
N VAL A 119 20.46 1.30 -3.80
CA VAL A 119 20.98 2.53 -4.37
C VAL A 119 21.68 2.29 -5.71
N ASP A 120 22.23 1.08 -5.90
CA ASP A 120 22.89 0.61 -7.10
C ASP A 120 22.86 -0.92 -7.23
N TYR A 121 23.52 -1.47 -8.26
CA TYR A 121 23.59 -2.91 -8.51
C TYR A 121 24.37 -3.67 -7.43
N ASP A 122 25.43 -3.09 -6.90
CA ASP A 122 26.25 -3.73 -5.85
C ASP A 122 25.45 -3.84 -4.55
N ASP A 123 24.70 -2.81 -4.19
CA ASP A 123 23.81 -2.82 -3.03
C ASP A 123 22.68 -3.84 -3.20
N ALA A 124 22.08 -3.91 -4.41
CA ALA A 124 21.06 -4.92 -4.72
C ALA A 124 21.62 -6.34 -4.65
N TYR A 125 22.85 -6.57 -5.17
CA TYR A 125 23.54 -7.86 -5.08
C TYR A 125 23.78 -8.26 -3.63
N ASN A 126 24.33 -7.37 -2.81
CA ASN A 126 24.62 -7.62 -1.40
C ASN A 126 23.34 -7.90 -0.60
N THR A 127 22.27 -7.18 -0.91
CA THR A 127 20.94 -7.40 -0.30
C THR A 127 20.43 -8.80 -0.64
N LEU A 128 20.37 -9.18 -1.92
CA LEU A 128 19.90 -10.50 -2.35
C LEU A 128 20.77 -11.63 -1.79
N ASN A 129 22.09 -11.46 -1.80
CA ASN A 129 23.02 -12.43 -1.23
C ASN A 129 22.81 -12.62 0.29
N SER A 130 22.46 -11.55 1.00
CA SER A 130 22.14 -11.63 2.45
C SER A 130 20.81 -12.36 2.72
N LEU A 131 19.86 -12.30 1.79
CA LEU A 131 18.57 -12.98 1.86
C LEU A 131 18.64 -14.44 1.42
N SER A 132 19.66 -14.83 0.65
CA SER A 132 19.85 -16.18 0.11
C SER A 132 19.82 -17.23 1.21
N GLY A 133 18.90 -18.20 1.12
CA GLY A 133 18.72 -19.27 2.11
C GLY A 133 18.21 -18.82 3.48
N GLN A 134 17.80 -17.55 3.64
CA GLN A 134 17.35 -17.00 4.91
C GLN A 134 15.83 -16.81 4.94
N THR A 135 15.30 -16.71 6.17
CA THR A 135 13.95 -16.20 6.42
C THR A 135 14.06 -14.73 6.84
N HIS A 136 13.29 -13.89 6.19
CA HIS A 136 13.20 -12.46 6.46
C HIS A 136 11.74 -12.04 6.64
N ASN A 137 11.52 -10.82 7.10
CA ASN A 137 10.21 -10.27 7.35
C ASN A 137 9.87 -9.17 6.35
N VAL A 138 8.64 -9.15 5.88
CA VAL A 138 8.06 -8.05 5.12
C VAL A 138 7.00 -7.37 5.97
N TYR A 139 7.22 -6.10 6.28
CA TYR A 139 6.29 -5.27 7.02
C TYR A 139 5.61 -4.31 6.08
N THR A 140 4.28 -4.26 6.11
CA THR A 140 3.50 -3.20 5.46
C THR A 140 2.69 -2.46 6.51
N GLY A 141 2.92 -1.15 6.64
CA GLY A 141 2.08 -0.24 7.39
C GLY A 141 0.96 0.29 6.51
N VAL A 142 -0.21 0.47 7.11
CA VAL A 142 -1.36 1.10 6.48
C VAL A 142 -1.97 2.11 7.44
N SER A 143 -2.31 3.29 6.94
CA SER A 143 -3.10 4.28 7.64
C SER A 143 -4.34 4.61 6.82
N ILE A 144 -5.51 4.46 7.44
CA ILE A 144 -6.81 4.74 6.86
C ILE A 144 -7.40 5.94 7.60
N ILE A 145 -7.71 7.00 6.87
CA ILE A 145 -8.40 8.18 7.40
C ILE A 145 -9.78 8.22 6.77
N TYR A 146 -10.81 8.09 7.59
CA TYR A 146 -12.21 8.21 7.19
C TYR A 146 -12.78 9.52 7.69
N TYR A 147 -13.24 10.38 6.78
CA TYR A 147 -14.01 11.57 7.07
C TYR A 147 -15.49 11.28 6.77
N ASN A 148 -16.38 11.49 7.74
CA ASN A 148 -17.81 11.18 7.61
C ASN A 148 -18.68 12.39 7.25
N GLY A 149 -18.06 13.54 6.95
CA GLY A 149 -18.74 14.80 6.72
C GLY A 149 -18.66 15.78 7.92
N ASN A 150 -18.39 15.26 9.12
CA ASN A 150 -18.23 16.06 10.37
C ASN A 150 -16.96 15.67 11.11
N ASP A 151 -16.75 14.39 11.35
CA ASP A 151 -15.67 13.85 12.17
C ASP A 151 -14.67 13.08 11.35
N THR A 152 -13.43 13.03 11.83
CA THR A 152 -12.34 12.26 11.24
C THR A 152 -11.99 11.09 12.12
N HIS A 153 -12.03 9.89 11.54
CA HIS A 153 -11.66 8.63 12.20
C HIS A 153 -10.38 8.09 11.55
N ILE A 154 -9.44 7.65 12.37
CA ILE A 154 -8.14 7.18 11.89
C ILE A 154 -7.88 5.78 12.43
N SER A 155 -7.39 4.90 11.55
CA SER A 155 -6.83 3.60 11.93
C SER A 155 -5.47 3.45 11.29
N THR A 156 -4.44 3.21 12.12
CA THR A 156 -3.08 2.93 11.64
C THR A 156 -2.63 1.60 12.22
N PHE A 157 -2.19 0.70 11.36
CA PHE A 157 -1.77 -0.66 11.72
C PHE A 157 -0.65 -1.13 10.80
N TYR A 158 -0.04 -2.25 11.16
CA TYR A 158 0.90 -2.97 10.29
C TYR A 158 0.50 -4.43 10.14
N GLU A 159 1.03 -5.05 9.10
CA GLU A 159 1.03 -6.50 8.90
C GLU A 159 2.47 -6.97 8.73
N ASN A 160 2.76 -8.21 9.17
CA ASN A 160 4.06 -8.84 9.04
C ASN A 160 3.92 -10.22 8.41
N THR A 161 4.76 -10.50 7.41
CA THR A 161 4.82 -11.80 6.73
C THR A 161 6.26 -12.27 6.68
N GLU A 162 6.51 -13.50 7.12
CA GLU A 162 7.79 -14.16 6.96
C GLU A 162 7.90 -14.72 5.54
N VAL A 163 9.04 -14.46 4.89
CA VAL A 163 9.38 -14.98 3.56
C VAL A 163 10.71 -15.72 3.67
N THR A 164 10.74 -16.98 3.24
CA THR A 164 11.96 -17.79 3.22
C THR A 164 12.44 -17.98 1.79
N PHE A 165 13.70 -17.72 1.53
CA PHE A 165 14.33 -17.95 0.24
C PHE A 165 15.02 -19.31 0.16
N TYR A 166 15.03 -19.90 -1.02
CA TYR A 166 16.01 -20.92 -1.37
C TYR A 166 17.42 -20.30 -1.38
N PRO A 167 18.50 -21.11 -1.18
CA PRO A 167 19.85 -20.65 -1.48
C PRO A 167 19.94 -20.22 -2.94
N MET A 168 20.57 -19.06 -3.19
CA MET A 168 20.77 -18.48 -4.53
C MET A 168 22.24 -18.52 -4.88
N SER A 169 22.57 -18.97 -6.09
CA SER A 169 23.93 -18.91 -6.63
C SER A 169 24.29 -17.48 -7.08
N HIS A 170 25.60 -17.23 -7.28
CA HIS A 170 26.07 -15.97 -7.84
C HIS A 170 25.46 -15.70 -9.22
N GLU A 171 25.34 -16.72 -10.07
CA GLU A 171 24.80 -16.64 -11.42
C GLU A 171 23.30 -16.28 -11.38
N GLU A 172 22.51 -16.86 -10.47
CA GLU A 172 21.08 -16.56 -10.30
C GLU A 172 20.88 -15.12 -9.85
N ILE A 173 21.64 -14.64 -8.86
CA ILE A 173 21.56 -13.24 -8.42
C ILE A 173 21.92 -12.30 -9.55
N THR A 174 23.05 -12.55 -10.25
CA THR A 174 23.51 -11.72 -11.36
C THR A 174 22.49 -11.69 -12.51
N TRP A 175 21.93 -12.86 -12.84
CA TRP A 175 20.85 -12.94 -13.84
C TRP A 175 19.64 -12.09 -13.44
N TYR A 176 19.18 -12.22 -12.19
CA TYR A 176 18.02 -11.47 -11.73
C TYR A 176 18.28 -9.96 -11.73
N LEU A 177 19.46 -9.52 -11.33
CA LEU A 177 19.86 -8.12 -11.41
C LEU A 177 19.82 -7.58 -12.85
N SER A 178 20.22 -8.41 -13.83
CA SER A 178 20.23 -8.02 -15.25
C SER A 178 18.85 -7.69 -15.81
N THR A 179 17.77 -8.14 -15.14
CA THR A 179 16.37 -7.83 -15.52
C THR A 179 15.98 -6.39 -15.17
N GLY A 180 16.70 -5.73 -14.28
CA GLY A 180 16.37 -4.41 -13.72
C GLY A 180 15.22 -4.45 -12.70
N ASP A 181 14.52 -5.58 -12.55
CA ASP A 181 13.37 -5.76 -11.65
C ASP A 181 13.67 -5.45 -10.16
N PRO A 182 14.87 -5.76 -9.61
CA PRO A 182 15.21 -5.47 -8.22
C PRO A 182 15.21 -4.00 -7.83
N MET A 183 15.49 -3.09 -8.77
CA MET A 183 15.97 -1.74 -8.49
C MET A 183 14.92 -0.79 -7.86
N ASP A 184 13.64 -1.06 -8.03
CA ASP A 184 12.54 -0.23 -7.48
C ASP A 184 11.89 -0.83 -6.24
N LYS A 185 12.45 -1.93 -5.69
CA LYS A 185 11.81 -2.74 -4.65
C LYS A 185 12.61 -2.78 -3.34
N ALA A 186 11.90 -2.63 -2.21
CA ALA A 186 12.48 -2.88 -0.89
C ALA A 186 12.99 -4.34 -0.81
N GLY A 187 14.20 -4.53 -0.29
CA GLY A 187 14.85 -5.84 -0.23
C GLY A 187 15.26 -6.39 -1.59
N SER A 188 15.25 -5.57 -2.65
CA SER A 188 15.72 -5.91 -3.99
C SER A 188 15.02 -7.10 -4.64
N TYR A 189 13.73 -7.37 -4.33
CA TYR A 189 12.98 -8.42 -5.03
C TYR A 189 11.49 -8.14 -5.13
N GLY A 190 10.84 -8.75 -6.14
CA GLY A 190 9.40 -8.74 -6.33
C GLY A 190 8.80 -10.16 -6.32
N ILE A 191 7.83 -10.41 -5.42
CA ILE A 191 7.16 -11.71 -5.35
C ILE A 191 6.29 -12.01 -6.58
N GLN A 192 5.79 -10.96 -7.25
CA GLN A 192 4.94 -11.07 -8.44
C GLN A 192 5.72 -11.22 -9.76
N THR A 193 7.04 -11.11 -9.69
CA THR A 193 7.95 -11.10 -10.84
C THR A 193 8.94 -12.26 -10.74
N GLN A 194 10.09 -12.17 -11.46
CA GLN A 194 11.12 -13.21 -11.42
C GLN A 194 11.70 -13.47 -10.01
N GLY A 195 11.63 -12.47 -9.11
CA GLY A 195 12.02 -12.67 -7.70
C GLY A 195 11.22 -13.74 -6.97
N GLY A 196 9.99 -14.04 -7.45
CA GLY A 196 9.18 -15.15 -6.95
C GLY A 196 9.82 -16.52 -7.11
N LEU A 197 10.76 -16.70 -8.06
CA LEU A 197 11.47 -17.96 -8.31
C LEU A 197 12.36 -18.38 -7.13
N PHE A 198 12.78 -17.41 -6.30
CA PHE A 198 13.67 -17.65 -5.17
C PHE A 198 12.92 -17.92 -3.86
N ILE A 199 11.60 -17.73 -3.84
CA ILE A 199 10.80 -17.89 -2.63
C ILE A 199 10.48 -19.36 -2.41
N LYS A 200 10.90 -19.89 -1.26
CA LYS A 200 10.63 -21.26 -0.79
C LYS A 200 9.30 -21.34 -0.05
N GLU A 201 9.02 -20.34 0.79
CA GLU A 201 7.88 -20.36 1.69
C GLU A 201 7.46 -18.95 2.08
N ILE A 202 6.16 -18.77 2.29
CA ILE A 202 5.55 -17.56 2.86
C ILE A 202 4.71 -18.00 4.06
N LYS A 203 4.91 -17.32 5.20
CA LYS A 203 4.09 -17.53 6.39
C LYS A 203 3.47 -16.21 6.80
N GLY A 204 2.19 -16.03 6.47
CA GLY A 204 1.40 -14.80 6.65
C GLY A 204 0.63 -14.41 5.40
N ASP A 205 0.38 -13.12 5.23
CA ASP A 205 -0.42 -12.57 4.13
C ASP A 205 0.45 -12.30 2.88
N TYR A 206 0.13 -12.96 1.77
CA TYR A 206 0.75 -12.72 0.47
C TYR A 206 0.59 -11.27 -0.01
N ASN A 207 -0.60 -10.69 0.15
CA ASN A 207 -0.88 -9.32 -0.28
C ASN A 207 -0.08 -8.28 0.53
N ASN A 208 0.25 -8.60 1.79
CA ASN A 208 1.20 -7.83 2.59
C ASN A 208 2.58 -7.78 1.91
N VAL A 209 3.08 -8.91 1.42
CA VAL A 209 4.38 -8.96 0.71
C VAL A 209 4.34 -8.15 -0.60
N VAL A 210 3.21 -8.16 -1.29
CA VAL A 210 3.00 -7.32 -2.49
C VAL A 210 2.97 -5.82 -2.15
N GLY A 211 2.48 -5.46 -0.94
CA GLY A 211 2.54 -4.10 -0.41
C GLY A 211 1.24 -3.49 0.10
N LEU A 212 0.17 -4.31 0.24
CA LEU A 212 -1.10 -3.89 0.84
C LEU A 212 -1.87 -5.10 1.38
N PRO A 213 -2.01 -5.30 2.71
CA PRO A 213 -2.73 -6.43 3.31
C PRO A 213 -4.25 -6.26 3.14
N LEU A 214 -4.78 -6.67 1.98
CA LEU A 214 -6.15 -6.40 1.53
C LEU A 214 -7.22 -6.85 2.52
N ALA A 215 -7.10 -8.05 3.06
CA ALA A 215 -8.09 -8.58 4.01
C ALA A 215 -8.21 -7.68 5.25
N LYS A 216 -7.08 -7.27 5.80
CA LYS A 216 -7.04 -6.38 6.96
C LYS A 216 -7.55 -4.98 6.64
N VAL A 217 -7.19 -4.44 5.46
CA VAL A 217 -7.72 -3.16 4.96
C VAL A 217 -9.24 -3.21 4.86
N TYR A 218 -9.80 -4.28 4.29
CA TYR A 218 -11.25 -4.47 4.18
C TYR A 218 -11.93 -4.45 5.55
N HIS A 219 -11.43 -5.21 6.52
CA HIS A 219 -12.00 -5.26 7.86
C HIS A 219 -11.89 -3.93 8.60
N GLU A 220 -10.76 -3.22 8.46
CA GLU A 220 -10.56 -1.92 9.08
C GLU A 220 -11.46 -0.83 8.46
N ILE A 221 -11.65 -0.83 7.15
CA ILE A 221 -12.61 0.08 6.49
C ILE A 221 -14.02 -0.19 7.04
N ASN A 222 -14.47 -1.45 7.06
CA ASN A 222 -15.80 -1.79 7.57
C ASN A 222 -15.99 -1.36 9.04
N ARG A 223 -14.99 -1.59 9.89
CA ARG A 223 -15.01 -1.13 11.28
C ARG A 223 -15.15 0.40 11.40
N LEU A 224 -14.42 1.15 10.57
CA LEU A 224 -14.46 2.63 10.60
C LEU A 224 -15.80 3.20 10.13
N ILE A 225 -16.44 2.56 9.15
CA ILE A 225 -17.75 3.01 8.61
C ILE A 225 -18.94 2.38 9.35
N GLY A 226 -18.72 1.58 10.39
CA GLY A 226 -19.76 1.02 11.24
C GLY A 226 -20.52 -0.18 10.62
N LYS A 227 -19.83 -0.97 9.76
CA LYS A 227 -20.36 -2.21 9.16
C LYS A 227 -19.82 -3.46 9.83
#